data_0e6b3118dde09229ed3a114bc85f80d9
#
_entry.id   0e6b3118dde09229ed3a114bc85f80d9
#
_cell.length_a   1.000
_cell.length_b   1.000
_cell.length_c   1.000
_cell.angle_alpha   90.00
_cell.angle_beta   90.00
_cell.angle_gamma   90.00
#
_symmetry.space_group_name_H-M   'P 1'
#
loop_
_entity.id
_entity.type
_entity.pdbx_description
1 polymer ?
#
loop_
_entity_poly.entity_id
_entity_poly.type
_entity_poly.pdbx_seq_one_letter_code
_entity_poly.pdbx_strand_id
1 'polypeptide(L)'
;MLFRSQKNNDTVHDFTKDPIETYIDGDWVKAKGTTLGADNGLGVAAIMAVLEDNGLKHGPLEALITKDEETGMYGAFGLKPGTLKGEILLNLDSEDEGELYIGCAGGIDLTATLEYKEEAPAADSARK
;
A
#
# COMPACT_ATOMS: atom_id res chain seq x y z
N MET A 1 -3.43 0.11 -7.29
CA MET A 1 -2.69 0.78 -6.22
C MET A 1 -3.06 2.25 -6.24
N LEU A 2 -3.78 2.72 -5.25
CA LEU A 2 -3.96 4.15 -5.05
C LEU A 2 -2.79 4.56 -4.17
N PHE A 3 -1.81 5.21 -4.79
CA PHE A 3 -0.75 5.86 -4.03
C PHE A 3 -1.44 6.88 -3.11
N ARG A 4 -1.26 6.76 -1.82
CA ARG A 4 -1.60 7.83 -0.87
C ARG A 4 -0.58 8.95 -1.01
N SER A 5 -0.59 9.57 -2.18
CA SER A 5 0.26 10.73 -2.41
C SER A 5 -0.21 11.87 -1.53
N GLN A 6 0.72 12.44 -0.79
CA GLN A 6 0.51 13.58 0.07
C GLN A 6 1.39 14.74 -0.41
N LYS A 7 1.02 15.94 -0.05
CA LYS A 7 1.80 17.15 -0.33
C LYS A 7 1.98 17.98 0.93
N ASN A 8 3.04 18.79 0.95
CA ASN A 8 3.22 19.79 2.00
C ASN A 8 2.09 20.81 1.97
N ASN A 9 1.77 21.39 3.11
CA ASN A 9 0.66 22.34 3.25
C ASN A 9 0.79 23.59 2.35
N ASP A 10 2.00 23.99 2.07
CA ASP A 10 2.36 25.15 1.22
C ASP A 10 2.54 24.80 -0.26
N THR A 11 2.44 23.52 -0.62
CA THR A 11 2.62 23.06 -2.00
C THR A 11 1.30 23.10 -2.76
N VAL A 12 1.29 23.81 -3.89
CA VAL A 12 0.19 23.77 -4.86
C VAL A 12 0.43 22.59 -5.80
N HIS A 13 -0.39 21.56 -5.71
CA HIS A 13 -0.27 20.34 -6.53
C HIS A 13 -1.64 19.66 -6.64
N ASP A 14 -2.01 19.26 -7.85
CA ASP A 14 -3.23 18.49 -8.15
C ASP A 14 -2.82 17.09 -8.63
N PHE A 15 -2.91 16.09 -7.76
CA PHE A 15 -2.51 14.71 -8.06
C PHE A 15 -3.30 14.07 -9.21
N THR A 16 -4.36 14.68 -9.71
CA THR A 16 -5.11 14.19 -10.88
C THR A 16 -4.57 14.72 -12.20
N LYS A 17 -3.72 15.73 -12.17
CA LYS A 17 -3.23 16.44 -13.36
C LYS A 17 -1.71 16.62 -13.38
N ASP A 18 -1.13 16.86 -12.22
CA ASP A 18 0.27 17.21 -12.11
C ASP A 18 1.13 15.96 -11.88
N PRO A 19 2.24 15.81 -12.62
CA PRO A 19 3.19 14.73 -12.37
C PRO A 19 3.96 15.00 -11.06
N ILE A 20 4.48 13.95 -10.45
CA ILE A 20 5.41 14.08 -9.34
C ILE A 20 6.74 14.65 -9.87
N GLU A 21 7.12 15.83 -9.39
CA GLU A 21 8.42 16.42 -9.70
C GLU A 21 9.51 15.74 -8.88
N THR A 22 10.37 14.98 -9.55
CA THR A 22 11.49 14.30 -8.90
C THR A 22 12.80 15.04 -9.12
N TYR A 23 13.73 14.87 -8.18
CA TYR A 23 15.10 15.38 -8.29
C TYR A 23 16.08 14.41 -7.61
N ILE A 24 17.36 14.52 -7.99
CA ILE A 24 18.44 13.73 -7.41
C ILE A 24 19.14 14.57 -6.34
N ASP A 25 19.32 13.97 -5.16
CA ASP A 25 20.05 14.55 -4.03
C ASP A 25 21.04 13.51 -3.51
N GLY A 26 22.29 13.61 -3.95
CA GLY A 26 23.30 12.57 -3.73
C GLY A 26 22.89 11.25 -4.38
N ASP A 27 22.77 10.20 -3.59
CA ASP A 27 22.36 8.86 -4.03
C ASP A 27 20.85 8.63 -3.97
N TRP A 28 20.06 9.69 -3.68
CA TRP A 28 18.63 9.60 -3.47
C TRP A 28 17.83 10.25 -4.59
N VAL A 29 16.73 9.60 -4.98
CA VAL A 29 15.65 10.24 -5.75
C VAL A 29 14.59 10.73 -4.78
N LYS A 30 14.32 12.02 -4.81
CA LYS A 30 13.35 12.69 -3.94
C LYS A 30 12.23 13.36 -4.74
N ALA A 31 11.09 13.60 -4.11
CA ALA A 31 10.00 14.40 -4.68
C ALA A 31 9.98 15.80 -4.07
N LYS A 32 9.62 16.80 -4.89
CA LYS A 32 9.54 18.19 -4.50
C LYS A 32 8.15 18.53 -3.98
N GLY A 33 8.05 18.72 -2.68
CA GLY A 33 6.81 19.16 -2.03
C GLY A 33 5.71 18.10 -1.93
N THR A 34 5.96 16.90 -2.41
CA THR A 34 5.04 15.76 -2.33
C THR A 34 5.75 14.50 -1.85
N THR A 35 5.01 13.47 -1.52
CA THR A 35 5.55 12.11 -1.41
C THR A 35 5.95 11.58 -2.77
N LEU A 36 6.94 10.67 -2.81
CA LEU A 36 7.46 10.09 -4.05
C LEU A 36 6.54 8.99 -4.60
N GLY A 37 5.86 8.25 -3.74
CA GLY A 37 5.04 7.09 -4.12
C GLY A 37 5.88 5.85 -4.44
N ALA A 38 7.08 5.76 -3.86
CA ALA A 38 7.97 4.60 -4.06
C ALA A 38 7.42 3.31 -3.47
N ASP A 39 6.59 3.41 -2.46
CA ASP A 39 5.80 2.35 -1.88
C ASP A 39 4.39 2.35 -2.52
N ASN A 40 4.06 1.36 -3.36
CA ASN A 40 5.00 0.38 -3.92
C ASN A 40 5.22 0.65 -5.43
N GLY A 41 5.53 1.88 -5.78
CA GLY A 41 5.86 2.28 -7.15
C GLY A 41 7.10 1.57 -7.69
N LEU A 42 8.08 1.26 -6.82
CA LEU A 42 9.27 0.48 -7.19
C LEU A 42 8.91 -0.95 -7.60
N GLY A 43 8.02 -1.62 -6.87
CA GLY A 43 7.54 -2.94 -7.24
C GLY A 43 6.83 -2.94 -8.60
N VAL A 44 6.00 -1.94 -8.86
CA VAL A 44 5.36 -1.76 -10.18
C VAL A 44 6.40 -1.54 -11.28
N ALA A 45 7.40 -0.68 -11.04
CA ALA A 45 8.46 -0.42 -12.01
C ALA A 45 9.31 -1.68 -12.29
N ALA A 46 9.60 -2.48 -11.27
CA ALA A 46 10.29 -3.76 -11.43
C ALA A 46 9.50 -4.75 -12.28
N ILE A 47 8.19 -4.87 -12.05
CA ILE A 47 7.30 -5.69 -12.90
C ILE A 47 7.35 -5.22 -14.35
N MET A 48 7.24 -3.92 -14.59
CA MET A 48 7.31 -3.36 -15.94
C MET A 48 8.64 -3.65 -16.60
N ALA A 49 9.75 -3.46 -15.90
CA ALA A 49 11.10 -3.73 -16.42
C ALA A 49 11.27 -5.20 -16.83
N VAL A 50 10.77 -6.14 -16.01
CA VAL A 50 10.82 -7.58 -16.33
C VAL A 50 9.95 -7.91 -17.56
N LEU A 51 8.77 -7.30 -17.68
CA LEU A 51 7.88 -7.54 -18.82
C LEU A 51 8.39 -6.92 -20.12
N GLU A 52 9.18 -5.86 -20.06
CA GLU A 52 9.78 -5.20 -21.23
C GLU A 52 11.07 -5.85 -21.70
N ASP A 53 11.78 -6.59 -20.84
CA ASP A 53 13.09 -7.18 -21.16
C ASP A 53 12.94 -8.48 -21.94
N ASN A 54 13.19 -8.39 -23.25
CA ASN A 54 13.19 -9.55 -24.15
C ASN A 54 14.41 -10.48 -24.00
N GLY A 55 15.41 -10.10 -23.20
CA GLY A 55 16.62 -10.89 -22.94
C GLY A 55 16.49 -11.86 -21.77
N LEU A 56 15.52 -11.65 -20.90
CA LEU A 56 15.29 -12.50 -19.73
C LEU A 56 14.68 -13.85 -20.15
N LYS A 57 15.23 -14.92 -19.58
CA LYS A 57 14.66 -16.27 -19.72
C LYS A 57 13.69 -16.52 -18.57
N HIS A 58 12.44 -16.64 -18.88
CA HIS A 58 11.38 -16.91 -17.89
C HIS A 58 10.29 -17.81 -18.46
N GLY A 59 9.51 -18.42 -17.58
CA GLY A 59 8.25 -19.07 -17.92
C GLY A 59 7.12 -18.04 -18.08
N PRO A 60 5.85 -18.47 -18.14
CA PRO A 60 4.71 -17.57 -18.15
C PRO A 60 4.73 -16.65 -16.91
N LEU A 61 4.48 -15.37 -17.12
CA LEU A 61 4.42 -14.35 -16.08
C LEU A 61 3.00 -13.78 -16.00
N GLU A 62 2.57 -13.50 -14.80
CA GLU A 62 1.34 -12.78 -14.50
C GLU A 62 1.68 -11.60 -13.57
N ALA A 63 1.25 -10.41 -13.93
CA ALA A 63 1.42 -9.22 -13.08
C ALA A 63 0.10 -8.94 -12.35
N LEU A 64 0.14 -8.98 -11.03
CA LEU A 64 -0.99 -8.61 -10.19
C LEU A 64 -0.72 -7.27 -9.52
N ILE A 65 -1.57 -6.30 -9.80
CA ILE A 65 -1.53 -4.99 -9.16
C ILE A 65 -2.89 -4.78 -8.50
N THR A 66 -2.89 -4.72 -7.18
CA THR A 66 -4.11 -4.50 -6.39
C THR A 66 -4.27 -3.02 -6.04
N LYS A 67 -5.44 -2.66 -5.55
CA LYS A 67 -5.76 -1.33 -5.04
C LYS A 67 -6.12 -1.39 -3.56
N ASP A 68 -6.02 -0.25 -2.89
CA ASP A 68 -6.46 -0.06 -1.51
C ASP A 68 -5.79 -1.02 -0.50
N GLU A 69 -4.50 -1.32 -0.71
CA GLU A 69 -3.74 -2.17 0.20
C GLU A 69 -3.75 -1.57 1.61
N GLU A 70 -3.36 -0.30 1.74
CA GLU A 70 -3.25 0.47 2.99
C GLU A 70 -4.60 0.74 3.70
N THR A 71 -5.72 0.57 2.99
CA THR A 71 -7.04 0.97 3.49
C THR A 71 -8.03 -0.19 3.63
N GLY A 72 -7.53 -1.40 3.76
CA GLY A 72 -8.36 -2.60 3.99
C GLY A 72 -8.26 -3.64 2.90
N MET A 73 -7.27 -3.57 2.01
CA MET A 73 -6.93 -4.62 1.03
C MET A 73 -8.10 -5.01 0.10
N TYR A 74 -9.00 -4.07 -0.19
CA TYR A 74 -10.22 -4.37 -0.97
C TYR A 74 -9.92 -4.99 -2.33
N GLY A 75 -8.83 -4.58 -2.97
CA GLY A 75 -8.40 -5.15 -4.24
C GLY A 75 -7.99 -6.62 -4.12
N ALA A 76 -7.27 -6.97 -3.06
CA ALA A 76 -6.85 -8.35 -2.79
C ALA A 76 -8.04 -9.24 -2.42
N PHE A 77 -8.91 -8.78 -1.50
CA PHE A 77 -10.13 -9.52 -1.12
C PHE A 77 -11.13 -9.67 -2.26
N GLY A 78 -11.08 -8.78 -3.26
CA GLY A 78 -11.92 -8.86 -4.45
C GLY A 78 -11.48 -9.93 -5.47
N LEU A 79 -10.30 -10.53 -5.30
CA LEU A 79 -9.81 -11.59 -6.20
C LEU A 79 -10.68 -12.84 -6.09
N LYS A 80 -11.02 -13.38 -7.26
CA LYS A 80 -11.76 -14.63 -7.33
C LYS A 80 -10.81 -15.82 -7.50
N PRO A 81 -11.13 -16.98 -6.94
CA PRO A 81 -10.37 -18.19 -7.21
C PRO A 81 -10.19 -18.44 -8.72
N GLY A 82 -8.99 -18.82 -9.13
CA GLY A 82 -8.67 -19.10 -10.54
C GLY A 82 -8.41 -17.87 -11.41
N THR A 83 -8.37 -16.66 -10.83
CA THR A 83 -7.96 -15.45 -11.57
C THR A 83 -6.49 -15.57 -12.00
N LEU A 84 -5.64 -16.04 -11.12
CA LEU A 84 -4.22 -16.29 -11.37
C LEU A 84 -3.99 -17.78 -11.63
N LYS A 85 -2.98 -18.08 -12.43
CA LYS A 85 -2.54 -19.44 -12.78
C LYS A 85 -1.13 -19.73 -12.31
N GLY A 86 -0.39 -18.70 -11.90
CA GLY A 86 0.97 -18.84 -11.37
C GLY A 86 1.00 -19.66 -10.09
N GLU A 87 1.99 -20.53 -9.96
CA GLU A 87 2.22 -21.36 -8.77
C GLU A 87 3.18 -20.70 -7.78
N ILE A 88 3.93 -19.70 -8.22
CA ILE A 88 4.91 -18.96 -7.43
C ILE A 88 4.47 -17.50 -7.37
N LEU A 89 4.26 -16.98 -6.18
CA LEU A 89 3.99 -15.57 -5.93
C LEU A 89 5.29 -14.89 -5.44
N LEU A 90 5.70 -13.85 -6.17
CA LEU A 90 6.77 -12.95 -5.75
C LEU A 90 6.12 -11.63 -5.34
N ASN A 91 6.04 -11.37 -4.04
CA ASN A 91 5.55 -10.11 -3.52
C ASN A 91 6.71 -9.10 -3.44
N LEU A 92 6.56 -7.96 -4.11
CA LEU A 92 7.56 -6.90 -4.17
C LEU A 92 7.25 -5.74 -3.20
N ASP A 93 6.42 -6.00 -2.21
CA ASP A 93 5.96 -5.03 -1.23
C ASP A 93 6.64 -5.29 0.12
N SER A 94 7.98 -5.25 0.13
CA SER A 94 8.82 -5.36 1.30
C SER A 94 9.70 -4.13 1.45
N GLU A 95 9.83 -3.63 2.67
CA GLU A 95 10.62 -2.44 3.00
C GLU A 95 12.03 -2.76 3.51
N ASP A 96 12.31 -4.02 3.85
CA ASP A 96 13.60 -4.43 4.40
C ASP A 96 14.59 -4.81 3.31
N GLU A 97 15.67 -4.03 3.20
CA GLU A 97 16.70 -4.25 2.21
C GLU A 97 17.50 -5.53 2.49
N GLY A 98 17.61 -6.37 1.45
CA GLY A 98 18.42 -7.59 1.50
C GLY A 98 17.77 -8.75 2.25
N GLU A 99 16.52 -8.64 2.67
CA GLU A 99 15.78 -9.70 3.35
C GLU A 99 14.76 -10.37 2.41
N LEU A 100 14.59 -11.66 2.59
CA LEU A 100 13.61 -12.46 1.87
C LEU A 100 12.65 -13.11 2.87
N TYR A 101 11.38 -12.77 2.76
CA TYR A 101 10.32 -13.31 3.62
C TYR A 101 9.57 -14.44 2.92
N ILE A 102 9.29 -15.51 3.65
CA ILE A 102 8.50 -16.66 3.17
C ILE A 102 7.08 -16.69 3.75
N GLY A 103 6.68 -15.61 4.39
CA GLY A 103 5.35 -15.45 4.98
C GLY A 103 5.16 -14.04 5.51
N CYS A 104 3.96 -13.74 5.96
CA CYS A 104 3.63 -12.48 6.61
C CYS A 104 2.70 -12.71 7.82
N ALA A 105 2.57 -11.69 8.65
CA ALA A 105 1.61 -11.70 9.75
C ALA A 105 0.17 -11.67 9.22
N GLY A 106 -0.72 -12.34 9.94
CA GLY A 106 -2.16 -12.20 9.74
C GLY A 106 -2.76 -11.23 10.75
N GLY A 107 -3.94 -10.71 10.44
CA GLY A 107 -4.71 -9.84 11.33
C GLY A 107 -6.19 -10.15 11.28
N ILE A 108 -6.92 -9.72 12.29
CA ILE A 108 -8.37 -9.76 12.35
C ILE A 108 -8.89 -8.52 13.05
N ASP A 109 -9.87 -7.87 12.45
CA ASP A 109 -10.62 -6.78 13.07
C ASP A 109 -11.87 -7.33 13.75
N LEU A 110 -12.02 -7.03 15.03
CA LEU A 110 -13.18 -7.43 15.82
C LEU A 110 -13.93 -6.19 16.30
N THR A 111 -15.21 -6.16 16.01
CA THR A 111 -16.11 -5.11 16.52
C THR A 111 -17.07 -5.72 17.53
N ALA A 112 -17.00 -5.27 18.79
CA ALA A 112 -17.98 -5.60 19.82
C ALA A 112 -18.95 -4.44 19.98
N THR A 113 -20.24 -4.72 19.86
CA THR A 113 -21.30 -3.72 20.06
C THR A 113 -22.07 -4.06 21.32
N LEU A 114 -22.17 -3.11 22.25
CA LEU A 114 -22.96 -3.20 23.45
C LEU A 114 -24.06 -2.12 23.40
N GLU A 115 -25.30 -2.55 23.43
CA GLU A 115 -26.42 -1.63 23.64
C GLU A 115 -26.57 -1.35 25.13
N TYR A 116 -26.53 -0.10 25.52
CA TYR A 116 -26.71 0.31 26.90
C TYR A 116 -27.63 1.51 26.98
N LYS A 117 -28.23 1.67 28.16
CA LYS A 117 -29.06 2.83 28.45
C LYS A 117 -28.26 3.75 29.37
N GLU A 118 -28.11 5.00 28.94
CA GLU A 118 -27.44 6.01 29.75
C GLU A 118 -28.33 6.42 30.90
N GLU A 119 -27.77 6.44 32.10
CA GLU A 119 -28.41 6.97 33.30
C GLU A 119 -27.56 8.14 33.83
N ALA A 120 -28.24 9.17 34.31
CA ALA A 120 -27.55 10.27 34.96
C ALA A 120 -26.78 9.76 36.20
N PRO A 121 -25.51 10.15 36.38
CA PRO A 121 -24.75 9.76 37.55
C PRO A 121 -25.44 10.27 38.83
N ALA A 122 -25.46 9.47 39.88
CA ALA A 122 -25.96 9.90 41.16
C ALA A 122 -25.22 11.18 41.64
N ALA A 123 -25.92 12.12 42.22
CA ALA A 123 -25.38 13.44 42.58
C ALA A 123 -24.09 13.40 43.43
N ASP A 124 -23.80 12.29 44.10
CA ASP A 124 -22.59 12.08 44.91
C ASP A 124 -21.48 11.26 44.24
N SER A 125 -21.68 10.76 43.04
CA SER A 125 -20.70 9.87 42.35
C SER A 125 -19.47 10.61 41.78
N ALA A 126 -19.53 11.93 41.64
CA ALA A 126 -18.46 12.77 41.09
C ALA A 126 -17.41 13.23 42.13
N ARG A 127 -17.48 12.76 43.38
CA ARG A 127 -16.59 13.17 44.48
C ARG A 127 -15.76 12.00 45.05
N LYS A 128 -14.99 11.31 44.19
CA LYS A 128 -13.90 10.47 44.67
C LYS A 128 -12.71 10.56 43.73
#